data_cfb55462b65e038dd77d748faddc3eb1
#
_entry.id   cfb55462b65e038dd77d748faddc3eb1
#
_cell.length_a   1.000
_cell.length_b   1.000
_cell.length_c   1.000
_cell.angle_alpha   90.00
_cell.angle_beta   90.00
_cell.angle_gamma   90.00
#
_symmetry.space_group_name_H-M   'P 1'
#
loop_
_entity.id
_entity.type
_entity.pdbx_description
1 polymer ?
#
loop_
_entity_poly.entity_id
_entity_poly.type
_entity_poly.pdbx_seq_one_letter_code
_entity_poly.pdbx_strand_id
1 'polypeptide(L)'
;GLSVLVQSQGRNLIYDGGGRGASSFTVSYLQQQGVTDIQYLISSHYDEDHVAGLVGCLNAFHVEQVIGADYVQDTKIYESFMKGVEAQGLSVQHPAVGTEFSFGSGKFTILAPSSISGDDNGNSVVIKLENGSNSFIFTGDASAESEAAMCGSGLDLECDVLSVSHHGSATATSWEFLQAAVPELAVVSCGADNSYGHPHRDTMDRLESMGIQIYRTDKQGTVTAVSDGTTIKWNQAPCNDYSPGDESDQGTQPEVTDAPDQTVMVWISATGSKYHNKPDCGNMNPDKAVQMSEADAQAGGYEPCKKCF
;
A
#
# COMPACT_ATOMS: atom_id res chain seq x y z
N GLY A 1 0.74 8.28 1.49
CA GLY A 1 0.30 7.50 2.67
C GLY A 1 -1.20 7.41 2.77
N LEU A 2 -1.68 6.47 3.54
CA LEU A 2 -3.10 6.16 3.72
C LEU A 2 -3.53 6.41 5.16
N SER A 3 -4.75 6.93 5.34
CA SER A 3 -5.43 6.95 6.65
C SER A 3 -6.94 6.91 6.44
N VAL A 4 -7.62 5.93 7.03
CA VAL A 4 -9.06 5.74 6.91
C VAL A 4 -9.68 5.67 8.30
N LEU A 5 -10.62 6.58 8.59
CA LEU A 5 -11.49 6.51 9.76
C LEU A 5 -12.81 5.87 9.39
N VAL A 6 -13.23 4.85 10.13
CA VAL A 6 -14.56 4.27 10.04
C VAL A 6 -15.28 4.47 11.38
N GLN A 7 -16.50 5.00 11.32
CA GLN A 7 -17.35 5.21 12.50
C GLN A 7 -18.69 4.50 12.33
N SER A 8 -19.09 3.69 13.29
CA SER A 8 -20.38 3.01 13.30
C SER A 8 -20.90 2.83 14.72
N GLN A 9 -22.11 3.29 15.00
CA GLN A 9 -22.78 3.16 16.31
C GLN A 9 -21.91 3.59 17.51
N GLY A 10 -21.18 4.69 17.36
CA GLY A 10 -20.29 5.23 18.40
C GLY A 10 -18.98 4.46 18.56
N ARG A 11 -18.69 3.51 17.70
CA ARG A 11 -17.40 2.79 17.63
C ARG A 11 -16.53 3.39 16.54
N ASN A 12 -15.22 3.37 16.75
CA ASN A 12 -14.23 3.91 15.83
C ASN A 12 -13.22 2.83 15.46
N LEU A 13 -12.94 2.73 14.17
CA LEU A 13 -11.84 1.94 13.59
C LEU A 13 -10.95 2.90 12.83
N ILE A 14 -9.65 2.81 13.04
CA ILE A 14 -8.65 3.49 12.22
C ILE A 14 -7.85 2.44 11.45
N TYR A 15 -7.78 2.59 10.15
CA TYR A 15 -6.98 1.76 9.26
C TYR A 15 -5.90 2.66 8.65
N ASP A 16 -4.66 2.41 9.03
CA ASP A 16 -3.50 3.26 8.78
C ASP A 16 -3.63 4.70 9.29
N GLY A 17 -2.54 5.39 9.43
CA GLY A 17 -2.50 6.70 10.08
C GLY A 17 -1.87 7.81 9.24
N GLY A 18 -1.43 7.49 8.03
CA GLY A 18 -0.67 8.43 7.21
C GLY A 18 0.76 8.61 7.69
N GLY A 19 1.52 9.37 6.93
CA GLY A 19 2.94 9.61 7.17
C GLY A 19 3.23 10.58 8.31
N ARG A 20 4.50 10.69 8.66
CA ARG A 20 4.99 11.53 9.76
C ARG A 20 4.56 13.00 9.68
N GLY A 21 4.57 13.57 8.48
CA GLY A 21 4.09 14.94 8.25
C GLY A 21 2.61 15.15 8.51
N ALA A 22 1.80 14.07 8.45
CA ALA A 22 0.36 14.08 8.64
C ALA A 22 -0.08 13.62 10.05
N SER A 23 0.81 13.11 10.90
CA SER A 23 0.43 12.49 12.18
C SER A 23 -0.34 13.42 13.11
N SER A 24 0.06 14.69 13.23
CA SER A 24 -0.67 15.69 14.02
C SER A 24 -2.02 16.03 13.38
N PHE A 25 -2.09 16.04 12.05
CA PHE A 25 -3.33 16.25 11.32
C PHE A 25 -4.29 15.10 11.57
N THR A 26 -3.82 13.85 11.48
CA THR A 26 -4.65 12.65 11.74
C THR A 26 -5.26 12.70 13.13
N VAL A 27 -4.48 12.92 14.17
CA VAL A 27 -4.98 13.03 15.55
C VAL A 27 -6.00 14.17 15.68
N SER A 28 -5.68 15.37 15.16
CA SER A 28 -6.59 16.51 15.23
C SER A 28 -7.88 16.26 14.46
N TYR A 29 -7.81 15.62 13.30
CA TYR A 29 -8.99 15.26 12.52
C TYR A 29 -9.88 14.27 13.27
N LEU A 30 -9.31 13.21 13.86
CA LEU A 30 -10.05 12.26 14.68
C LEU A 30 -10.76 12.93 15.84
N GLN A 31 -10.08 13.85 16.56
CA GLN A 31 -10.69 14.64 17.64
C GLN A 31 -11.86 15.50 17.14
N GLN A 32 -11.71 16.14 15.97
CA GLN A 32 -12.79 16.92 15.34
C GLN A 32 -13.99 16.07 14.93
N GLN A 33 -13.75 14.80 14.57
CA GLN A 33 -14.80 13.82 14.28
C GLN A 33 -15.42 13.21 15.56
N GLY A 34 -15.02 13.67 16.72
CA GLY A 34 -15.57 13.23 18.01
C GLY A 34 -15.05 11.88 18.47
N VAL A 35 -13.92 11.40 17.94
CA VAL A 35 -13.28 10.18 18.41
C VAL A 35 -12.75 10.39 19.81
N THR A 36 -13.14 9.54 20.75
CA THR A 36 -12.67 9.50 22.14
C THR A 36 -11.86 8.23 22.44
N ASP A 37 -12.22 7.16 21.78
CA ASP A 37 -11.59 5.85 21.87
C ASP A 37 -11.57 5.17 20.50
N ILE A 38 -10.72 4.19 20.32
CA ILE A 38 -10.54 3.42 19.08
C ILE A 38 -10.73 1.94 19.41
N GLN A 39 -11.79 1.33 18.86
CA GLN A 39 -12.03 -0.10 19.06
C GLN A 39 -11.01 -0.95 18.32
N TYR A 40 -10.74 -0.62 17.07
CA TYR A 40 -9.73 -1.30 16.25
C TYR A 40 -8.76 -0.29 15.65
N LEU A 41 -7.49 -0.47 15.93
CA LEU A 41 -6.40 0.21 15.26
C LEU A 41 -5.70 -0.82 14.38
N ILE A 42 -5.78 -0.63 13.07
CA ILE A 42 -5.24 -1.57 12.08
C ILE A 42 -4.08 -0.91 11.36
N SER A 43 -2.90 -1.54 11.39
CA SER A 43 -1.79 -1.22 10.50
C SER A 43 -1.80 -2.21 9.35
N SER A 44 -1.92 -1.74 8.12
CA SER A 44 -1.81 -2.60 6.95
C SER A 44 -0.44 -3.27 6.91
N HIS A 45 0.60 -2.47 6.98
CA HIS A 45 2.00 -2.84 7.09
C HIS A 45 2.74 -1.75 7.88
N TYR A 46 4.08 -1.81 7.98
CA TYR A 46 4.79 -0.94 8.92
C TYR A 46 5.63 0.16 8.26
N ASP A 47 5.36 0.51 7.00
CA ASP A 47 6.01 1.63 6.36
C ASP A 47 5.58 2.97 6.97
N GLU A 48 6.50 3.94 6.94
CA GLU A 48 6.33 5.20 7.67
C GLU A 48 5.06 5.94 7.29
N ASP A 49 4.68 5.91 6.04
CA ASP A 49 3.51 6.63 5.53
C ASP A 49 2.15 5.93 5.81
N HIS A 50 2.18 4.81 6.52
CA HIS A 50 1.02 4.10 7.05
C HIS A 50 1.00 4.10 8.58
N VAL A 51 2.15 3.86 9.22
CA VAL A 51 2.20 3.64 10.68
C VAL A 51 2.46 4.91 11.49
N ALA A 52 3.05 5.97 10.90
CA ALA A 52 3.47 7.14 11.68
C ALA A 52 2.31 7.85 12.39
N GLY A 53 1.17 8.01 11.73
CA GLY A 53 -0.02 8.59 12.37
C GLY A 53 -0.64 7.68 13.42
N LEU A 54 -0.52 6.35 13.28
CA LEU A 54 -0.98 5.40 14.30
C LEU A 54 -0.22 5.55 15.62
N VAL A 55 1.08 5.89 15.57
CA VAL A 55 1.85 6.25 16.78
C VAL A 55 1.21 7.45 17.49
N GLY A 56 0.80 8.46 16.73
CA GLY A 56 0.04 9.60 17.27
C GLY A 56 -1.28 9.18 17.90
N CYS A 57 -2.02 8.29 17.24
CA CYS A 57 -3.28 7.76 17.75
C CYS A 57 -3.12 6.97 19.05
N LEU A 58 -2.12 6.09 19.14
CA LEU A 58 -1.78 5.33 20.36
C LEU A 58 -1.42 6.24 21.55
N ASN A 59 -0.86 7.41 21.29
CA ASN A 59 -0.53 8.38 22.34
C ASN A 59 -1.74 9.28 22.74
N ALA A 60 -2.71 9.46 21.85
CA ALA A 60 -3.79 10.44 22.04
C ALA A 60 -5.12 9.81 22.45
N PHE A 61 -5.37 8.55 22.14
CA PHE A 61 -6.63 7.87 22.36
C PHE A 61 -6.43 6.56 23.12
N HIS A 62 -7.47 6.12 23.83
CA HIS A 62 -7.53 4.75 24.31
C HIS A 62 -7.84 3.81 23.14
N VAL A 63 -7.05 2.74 23.00
CA VAL A 63 -7.20 1.71 21.96
C VAL A 63 -7.58 0.39 22.62
N GLU A 64 -8.60 -0.29 22.09
CA GLU A 64 -9.05 -1.59 22.63
C GLU A 64 -8.28 -2.76 21.99
N GLN A 65 -8.04 -2.70 20.68
CA GLN A 65 -7.37 -3.77 19.93
C GLN A 65 -6.48 -3.21 18.83
N VAL A 66 -5.32 -3.84 18.63
CA VAL A 66 -4.38 -3.52 17.55
C VAL A 66 -4.24 -4.74 16.65
N ILE A 67 -4.42 -4.56 15.35
CA ILE A 67 -4.25 -5.59 14.31
C ILE A 67 -3.13 -5.15 13.38
N GLY A 68 -2.27 -6.07 12.98
CA GLY A 68 -1.19 -5.84 12.03
C GLY A 68 -0.64 -7.14 11.46
N ALA A 69 0.26 -7.05 10.49
CA ALA A 69 0.92 -8.20 9.90
C ALA A 69 1.98 -8.80 10.86
N ASP A 70 2.22 -10.12 10.75
CA ASP A 70 3.11 -10.88 11.65
C ASP A 70 4.56 -10.85 11.14
N TYR A 71 5.16 -9.66 11.13
CA TYR A 71 6.59 -9.50 10.83
C TYR A 71 7.19 -8.32 11.60
N VAL A 72 8.50 -8.22 11.60
CA VAL A 72 9.26 -7.21 12.33
C VAL A 72 10.03 -6.35 11.34
N GLN A 73 9.97 -5.03 11.50
CA GLN A 73 10.82 -4.10 10.78
C GLN A 73 11.92 -3.51 11.69
N ASP A 74 13.11 -3.30 11.12
CA ASP A 74 14.22 -2.61 11.81
C ASP A 74 14.17 -1.10 11.48
N THR A 75 13.09 -0.44 11.89
CA THR A 75 12.89 0.99 11.70
C THR A 75 12.50 1.68 13.00
N LYS A 76 12.92 2.93 13.17
CA LYS A 76 12.57 3.73 14.37
C LYS A 76 11.06 3.97 14.50
N ILE A 77 10.35 4.01 13.37
CA ILE A 77 8.91 4.23 13.39
C ILE A 77 8.19 2.97 13.88
N TYR A 78 8.61 1.79 13.44
CA TYR A 78 8.12 0.52 13.94
C TYR A 78 8.38 0.35 15.44
N GLU A 79 9.60 0.66 15.90
CA GLU A 79 9.91 0.66 17.35
C GLU A 79 8.97 1.60 18.13
N SER A 80 8.69 2.80 17.58
CA SER A 80 7.79 3.76 18.22
C SER A 80 6.36 3.27 18.27
N PHE A 81 5.90 2.60 17.20
CA PHE A 81 4.59 1.98 17.13
C PHE A 81 4.45 0.87 18.20
N MET A 82 5.42 -0.06 18.25
CA MET A 82 5.42 -1.15 19.23
C MET A 82 5.46 -0.64 20.67
N LYS A 83 6.26 0.41 20.95
CA LYS A 83 6.27 1.07 22.29
C LYS A 83 4.91 1.69 22.63
N GLY A 84 4.23 2.29 21.65
CA GLY A 84 2.88 2.83 21.84
C GLY A 84 1.86 1.73 22.16
N VAL A 85 1.93 0.59 21.49
CA VAL A 85 1.08 -0.58 21.74
C VAL A 85 1.34 -1.13 23.15
N GLU A 86 2.61 -1.33 23.53
CA GLU A 86 3.00 -1.80 24.85
C GLU A 86 2.58 -0.84 25.97
N ALA A 87 2.71 0.47 25.74
CA ALA A 87 2.33 1.49 26.72
C ALA A 87 0.82 1.46 27.05
N GLN A 88 -0.03 0.96 26.15
CA GLN A 88 -1.45 0.72 26.37
C GLN A 88 -1.74 -0.67 26.97
N GLY A 89 -0.71 -1.48 27.25
CA GLY A 89 -0.86 -2.85 27.74
C GLY A 89 -1.38 -3.83 26.71
N LEU A 90 -1.23 -3.51 25.43
CA LEU A 90 -1.70 -4.30 24.29
C LEU A 90 -0.58 -5.08 23.62
N SER A 91 -0.97 -5.97 22.73
CA SER A 91 -0.10 -6.60 21.73
C SER A 91 -0.77 -6.51 20.34
N VAL A 92 0.04 -6.53 19.31
CA VAL A 92 -0.47 -6.62 17.93
C VAL A 92 -1.04 -8.02 17.71
N GLN A 93 -2.28 -8.08 17.24
CA GLN A 93 -2.95 -9.33 16.86
C GLN A 93 -2.71 -9.60 15.38
N HIS A 94 -2.50 -10.88 15.03
CA HIS A 94 -2.25 -11.35 13.67
C HIS A 94 -3.34 -12.36 13.26
N PRO A 95 -4.57 -11.88 12.98
CA PRO A 95 -5.68 -12.78 12.67
C PRO A 95 -5.46 -13.47 11.31
N ALA A 96 -5.85 -14.73 11.23
CA ALA A 96 -5.80 -15.48 9.98
C ALA A 96 -6.81 -14.94 8.96
N VAL A 97 -6.52 -15.17 7.68
CA VAL A 97 -7.45 -14.89 6.56
C VAL A 97 -8.80 -15.60 6.80
N GLY A 98 -9.89 -14.90 6.53
CA GLY A 98 -11.26 -15.32 6.80
C GLY A 98 -11.74 -15.05 8.23
N THR A 99 -10.90 -14.52 9.13
CA THR A 99 -11.37 -14.12 10.47
C THR A 99 -12.30 -12.91 10.36
N GLU A 100 -13.47 -13.00 11.02
CA GLU A 100 -14.47 -11.93 11.05
C GLU A 100 -14.48 -11.22 12.42
N PHE A 101 -14.66 -9.91 12.37
CA PHE A 101 -14.79 -9.03 13.54
C PHE A 101 -16.09 -8.22 13.45
N SER A 102 -16.87 -8.17 14.53
CA SER A 102 -18.04 -7.29 14.58
C SER A 102 -17.61 -5.83 14.77
N PHE A 103 -18.19 -4.92 14.00
CA PHE A 103 -17.91 -3.50 14.11
C PHE A 103 -19.18 -2.67 13.90
N GLY A 104 -19.66 -2.02 14.97
CA GLY A 104 -20.90 -1.24 14.94
C GLY A 104 -22.10 -2.03 14.45
N SER A 105 -22.72 -1.59 13.34
CA SER A 105 -23.84 -2.28 12.67
C SER A 105 -23.42 -3.34 11.69
N GLY A 106 -22.12 -3.49 11.43
CA GLY A 106 -21.56 -4.37 10.41
C GLY A 106 -20.46 -5.27 10.96
N LYS A 107 -19.61 -5.70 10.06
CA LYS A 107 -18.44 -6.53 10.35
C LYS A 107 -17.32 -6.22 9.39
N PHE A 108 -16.10 -6.64 9.71
CA PHE A 108 -15.04 -6.74 8.72
C PHE A 108 -14.39 -8.13 8.75
N THR A 109 -13.88 -8.54 7.60
CA THR A 109 -13.22 -9.84 7.38
C THR A 109 -11.79 -9.58 6.93
N ILE A 110 -10.84 -10.34 7.47
CA ILE A 110 -9.43 -10.32 7.02
C ILE A 110 -9.32 -11.06 5.68
N LEU A 111 -8.81 -10.40 4.66
CA LEU A 111 -8.61 -10.97 3.33
C LEU A 111 -7.15 -11.35 3.06
N ALA A 112 -6.19 -10.63 3.66
CA ALA A 112 -4.74 -10.82 3.53
C ALA A 112 -4.02 -10.33 4.80
N PRO A 113 -2.75 -10.71 5.01
CA PRO A 113 -1.95 -11.62 4.19
C PRO A 113 -2.23 -13.10 4.52
N SER A 114 -2.14 -13.99 3.52
CA SER A 114 -2.25 -15.45 3.73
C SER A 114 -0.94 -16.06 4.23
N SER A 115 0.17 -15.39 3.98
CA SER A 115 1.52 -15.74 4.44
C SER A 115 2.39 -14.49 4.45
N ILE A 116 3.42 -14.47 5.27
CA ILE A 116 4.41 -13.40 5.31
C ILE A 116 5.52 -13.69 4.31
N SER A 117 5.90 -12.68 3.54
CA SER A 117 6.96 -12.73 2.54
C SER A 117 8.07 -11.70 2.84
N GLY A 118 9.07 -11.64 1.97
CA GLY A 118 10.11 -10.60 2.03
C GLY A 118 9.67 -9.25 1.44
N ASP A 119 8.45 -9.16 0.90
CA ASP A 119 7.84 -7.94 0.40
C ASP A 119 6.95 -7.33 1.48
N ASP A 120 7.38 -6.22 2.07
CA ASP A 120 6.66 -5.55 3.16
C ASP A 120 5.27 -5.07 2.70
N ASN A 121 5.15 -4.54 1.49
CA ASN A 121 3.88 -4.13 0.90
C ASN A 121 2.94 -5.33 0.72
N GLY A 122 3.47 -6.45 0.20
CA GLY A 122 2.73 -7.70 0.04
C GLY A 122 2.22 -8.31 1.34
N ASN A 123 2.80 -7.92 2.48
CA ASN A 123 2.37 -8.31 3.82
C ASN A 123 1.21 -7.45 4.36
N SER A 124 0.66 -6.54 3.59
CA SER A 124 -0.45 -5.68 4.01
C SER A 124 -1.65 -6.48 4.52
N VAL A 125 -2.15 -6.11 5.70
CA VAL A 125 -3.44 -6.60 6.21
C VAL A 125 -4.54 -5.96 5.38
N VAL A 126 -5.23 -6.75 4.59
CA VAL A 126 -6.38 -6.32 3.78
C VAL A 126 -7.67 -6.71 4.48
N ILE A 127 -8.62 -5.79 4.54
CA ILE A 127 -9.93 -6.05 5.15
C ILE A 127 -11.07 -5.74 4.18
N LYS A 128 -12.13 -6.54 4.24
CA LYS A 128 -13.44 -6.22 3.67
C LYS A 128 -14.39 -5.82 4.79
N LEU A 129 -14.88 -4.58 4.75
CA LEU A 129 -15.87 -4.04 5.67
C LEU A 129 -17.25 -4.13 5.02
N GLU A 130 -18.23 -4.65 5.76
CA GLU A 130 -19.60 -4.81 5.30
C GLU A 130 -20.57 -4.11 6.25
N ASN A 131 -21.53 -3.36 5.70
CA ASN A 131 -22.64 -2.76 6.41
C ASN A 131 -23.93 -2.96 5.61
N GLY A 132 -24.76 -3.91 6.03
CA GLY A 132 -25.94 -4.32 5.27
C GLY A 132 -25.55 -4.92 3.92
N SER A 133 -26.00 -4.29 2.82
CA SER A 133 -25.61 -4.65 1.45
C SER A 133 -24.43 -3.85 0.90
N ASN A 134 -23.90 -2.90 1.66
CA ASN A 134 -22.73 -2.14 1.22
C ASN A 134 -21.42 -2.75 1.72
N SER A 135 -20.40 -2.71 0.87
CA SER A 135 -19.09 -3.30 1.13
C SER A 135 -17.94 -2.43 0.65
N PHE A 136 -16.85 -2.45 1.44
CA PHE A 136 -15.64 -1.66 1.21
C PHE A 136 -14.42 -2.56 1.39
N ILE A 137 -13.44 -2.49 0.49
CA ILE A 137 -12.16 -3.16 0.67
C ILE A 137 -11.07 -2.11 0.89
N PHE A 138 -10.31 -2.28 1.98
CA PHE A 138 -9.11 -1.49 2.28
C PHE A 138 -7.90 -2.38 2.10
N THR A 139 -7.06 -2.03 1.13
CA THR A 139 -5.96 -2.89 0.64
C THR A 139 -4.60 -2.56 1.24
N GLY A 140 -4.44 -1.38 1.88
CA GLY A 140 -3.11 -0.87 2.18
C GLY A 140 -2.28 -0.80 0.90
N ASP A 141 -1.08 -1.35 0.95
CA ASP A 141 -0.16 -1.39 -0.19
C ASP A 141 0.02 -2.83 -0.76
N ALA A 142 -1.00 -3.68 -0.57
CA ALA A 142 -0.99 -5.06 -1.06
C ALA A 142 -0.49 -5.13 -2.51
N SER A 143 0.55 -5.94 -2.73
CA SER A 143 1.15 -6.13 -4.06
C SER A 143 0.28 -7.04 -4.95
N ALA A 144 0.55 -7.06 -6.25
CA ALA A 144 -0.16 -7.94 -7.19
C ALA A 144 -0.06 -9.42 -6.80
N GLU A 145 1.03 -9.85 -6.15
CA GLU A 145 1.15 -11.22 -5.62
C GLU A 145 0.18 -11.48 -4.46
N SER A 146 0.05 -10.53 -3.54
CA SER A 146 -0.94 -10.60 -2.46
C SER A 146 -2.38 -10.59 -3.00
N GLU A 147 -2.65 -9.78 -4.02
CA GLU A 147 -3.93 -9.74 -4.72
C GLU A 147 -4.28 -11.08 -5.38
N ALA A 148 -3.32 -11.69 -6.07
CA ALA A 148 -3.50 -13.03 -6.67
C ALA A 148 -3.78 -14.10 -5.60
N ALA A 149 -3.12 -14.02 -4.44
CA ALA A 149 -3.40 -14.91 -3.31
C ALA A 149 -4.81 -14.71 -2.76
N MET A 150 -5.30 -13.47 -2.68
CA MET A 150 -6.70 -13.21 -2.31
C MET A 150 -7.68 -13.79 -3.32
N CYS A 151 -7.45 -13.61 -4.63
CA CYS A 151 -8.28 -14.20 -5.70
C CYS A 151 -8.34 -15.74 -5.59
N GLY A 152 -7.24 -16.37 -5.22
CA GLY A 152 -7.15 -17.81 -5.00
C GLY A 152 -7.74 -18.33 -3.67
N SER A 153 -8.11 -17.45 -2.73
CA SER A 153 -8.52 -17.81 -1.37
C SER A 153 -9.92 -18.46 -1.28
N GLY A 154 -10.77 -18.21 -2.26
CA GLY A 154 -12.18 -18.61 -2.25
C GLY A 154 -13.08 -17.71 -1.39
N LEU A 155 -12.55 -16.61 -0.82
CA LEU A 155 -13.35 -15.60 -0.14
C LEU A 155 -14.04 -14.69 -1.16
N ASP A 156 -15.17 -14.12 -0.76
CA ASP A 156 -15.89 -13.14 -1.56
C ASP A 156 -15.14 -11.78 -1.55
N LEU A 157 -14.66 -11.38 -2.72
CA LEU A 157 -13.95 -10.11 -2.95
C LEU A 157 -14.82 -9.02 -3.56
N GLU A 158 -16.08 -9.31 -3.97
CA GLU A 158 -16.94 -8.27 -4.54
C GLU A 158 -17.13 -7.12 -3.56
N CYS A 159 -17.03 -5.88 -4.04
CA CYS A 159 -17.22 -4.70 -3.19
C CYS A 159 -17.80 -3.52 -3.97
N ASP A 160 -18.53 -2.65 -3.26
CA ASP A 160 -19.02 -1.39 -3.84
C ASP A 160 -17.89 -0.37 -3.97
N VAL A 161 -16.99 -0.34 -2.98
CA VAL A 161 -15.91 0.66 -2.89
C VAL A 161 -14.57 -0.01 -2.63
N LEU A 162 -13.60 0.33 -3.47
CA LEU A 162 -12.21 -0.12 -3.33
C LEU A 162 -11.30 1.05 -2.92
N SER A 163 -10.54 0.91 -1.83
CA SER A 163 -9.35 1.72 -1.62
C SER A 163 -8.26 1.17 -2.55
N VAL A 164 -7.82 1.99 -3.51
CA VAL A 164 -6.84 1.58 -4.52
C VAL A 164 -5.50 1.29 -3.85
N SER A 165 -4.96 0.12 -4.12
CA SER A 165 -3.76 -0.38 -3.48
C SER A 165 -2.54 0.47 -3.81
N HIS A 166 -1.64 0.61 -2.84
CA HIS A 166 -0.33 1.23 -2.96
C HIS A 166 -0.39 2.60 -3.65
N HIS A 167 -1.36 3.43 -3.23
CA HIS A 167 -1.57 4.80 -3.72
C HIS A 167 -1.77 4.92 -5.24
N GLY A 168 -2.14 3.82 -5.90
CA GLY A 168 -2.23 3.74 -7.36
C GLY A 168 -0.92 3.40 -8.04
N SER A 169 0.00 2.71 -7.37
CA SER A 169 1.22 2.16 -7.98
C SER A 169 0.89 1.19 -9.11
N ALA A 170 1.74 1.13 -10.14
CA ALA A 170 1.64 0.17 -11.24
C ALA A 170 1.82 -1.29 -10.78
N THR A 171 2.48 -1.51 -9.63
CA THR A 171 2.78 -2.84 -9.06
C THR A 171 1.61 -3.49 -8.33
N ALA A 172 0.46 -2.82 -8.28
CA ALA A 172 -0.73 -3.26 -7.55
C ALA A 172 -2.01 -2.96 -8.35
N THR A 173 -3.17 -3.27 -7.78
CA THR A 173 -4.48 -3.08 -8.40
C THR A 173 -4.55 -3.79 -9.75
N SER A 174 -4.21 -5.08 -9.73
CA SER A 174 -4.09 -5.94 -10.91
C SER A 174 -5.44 -6.16 -11.59
N TRP A 175 -5.40 -6.52 -12.88
CA TRP A 175 -6.60 -6.90 -13.63
C TRP A 175 -7.37 -8.05 -12.97
N GLU A 176 -6.65 -9.07 -12.48
CA GLU A 176 -7.26 -10.23 -11.83
C GLU A 176 -8.03 -9.81 -10.58
N PHE A 177 -7.41 -8.97 -9.75
CA PHE A 177 -8.05 -8.48 -8.53
C PHE A 177 -9.25 -7.58 -8.83
N LEU A 178 -9.13 -6.64 -9.76
CA LEU A 178 -10.25 -5.78 -10.18
C LEU A 178 -11.42 -6.57 -10.76
N GLN A 179 -11.15 -7.64 -11.51
CA GLN A 179 -12.19 -8.53 -12.04
C GLN A 179 -12.87 -9.36 -10.95
N ALA A 180 -12.18 -9.68 -9.87
CA ALA A 180 -12.75 -10.37 -8.71
C ALA A 180 -13.50 -9.43 -7.77
N ALA A 181 -12.99 -8.20 -7.58
CA ALA A 181 -13.58 -7.20 -6.68
C ALA A 181 -14.75 -6.43 -7.31
N VAL A 182 -14.77 -6.26 -8.63
CA VAL A 182 -15.79 -5.56 -9.44
C VAL A 182 -16.30 -4.28 -8.77
N PRO A 183 -15.45 -3.37 -8.29
CA PRO A 183 -15.92 -2.20 -7.56
C PRO A 183 -16.67 -1.22 -8.49
N GLU A 184 -17.75 -0.62 -7.99
CA GLU A 184 -18.41 0.48 -8.67
C GLU A 184 -17.61 1.78 -8.54
N LEU A 185 -17.00 1.97 -7.39
CA LEU A 185 -16.28 3.18 -6.99
C LEU A 185 -14.89 2.81 -6.43
N ALA A 186 -13.90 3.65 -6.72
CA ALA A 186 -12.57 3.51 -6.14
C ALA A 186 -12.07 4.84 -5.54
N VAL A 187 -11.30 4.74 -4.46
CA VAL A 187 -10.66 5.90 -3.83
C VAL A 187 -9.14 5.75 -3.96
N VAL A 188 -8.50 6.67 -4.66
CA VAL A 188 -7.05 6.76 -4.81
C VAL A 188 -6.52 7.71 -3.73
N SER A 189 -5.85 7.16 -2.72
CA SER A 189 -5.23 7.94 -1.65
C SER A 189 -3.77 8.22 -1.99
N CYS A 190 -3.48 9.39 -2.53
CA CYS A 190 -2.14 9.83 -2.85
C CYS A 190 -1.97 11.32 -2.49
N GLY A 191 -0.74 11.75 -2.31
CA GLY A 191 -0.41 13.16 -2.09
C GLY A 191 -0.28 13.92 -3.39
N ALA A 192 -0.69 15.19 -3.42
CA ALA A 192 -0.31 16.09 -4.50
C ALA A 192 1.22 16.23 -4.55
N ASP A 193 1.78 16.29 -5.75
CA ASP A 193 3.22 16.46 -5.99
C ASP A 193 4.09 15.41 -5.27
N ASN A 194 3.56 14.17 -5.11
CA ASN A 194 4.32 13.10 -4.49
C ASN A 194 5.50 12.68 -5.38
N SER A 195 6.64 12.36 -4.76
CA SER A 195 7.88 12.03 -5.47
C SER A 195 7.87 10.67 -6.19
N TYR A 196 6.83 9.87 -5.98
CA TYR A 196 6.67 8.55 -6.60
C TYR A 196 5.93 8.61 -7.94
N GLY A 197 5.32 9.76 -8.28
CA GLY A 197 4.48 9.90 -9.46
C GLY A 197 3.11 9.21 -9.36
N HIS A 198 2.70 8.81 -8.15
CA HIS A 198 1.40 8.16 -7.93
C HIS A 198 0.22 9.13 -8.14
N PRO A 199 -0.90 8.65 -8.70
CA PRO A 199 -1.12 7.32 -9.24
C PRO A 199 -0.44 7.12 -10.60
N HIS A 200 0.04 5.91 -10.87
CA HIS A 200 0.66 5.57 -12.15
C HIS A 200 -0.39 5.35 -13.26
N ARG A 201 0.03 5.62 -14.49
CA ARG A 201 -0.81 5.48 -15.68
C ARG A 201 -1.45 4.10 -15.81
N ASP A 202 -0.68 3.04 -15.62
CA ASP A 202 -1.17 1.66 -15.77
C ASP A 202 -2.34 1.34 -14.84
N THR A 203 -2.31 1.84 -13.61
CA THR A 203 -3.41 1.67 -12.66
C THR A 203 -4.62 2.51 -13.06
N MET A 204 -4.40 3.75 -13.49
CA MET A 204 -5.47 4.64 -13.90
C MET A 204 -6.16 4.14 -15.18
N ASP A 205 -5.40 3.63 -16.15
CA ASP A 205 -5.93 3.04 -17.38
C ASP A 205 -6.77 1.78 -17.11
N ARG A 206 -6.37 0.96 -16.11
CA ARG A 206 -7.18 -0.20 -15.66
C ARG A 206 -8.51 0.24 -15.09
N LEU A 207 -8.52 1.22 -14.18
CA LEU A 207 -9.74 1.73 -13.56
C LEU A 207 -10.67 2.36 -14.61
N GLU A 208 -10.13 3.17 -15.52
CA GLU A 208 -10.89 3.83 -16.58
C GLU A 208 -11.52 2.82 -17.55
N SER A 209 -10.73 1.82 -18.00
CA SER A 209 -11.22 0.82 -18.97
C SER A 209 -12.30 -0.10 -18.39
N MET A 210 -12.37 -0.27 -17.08
CA MET A 210 -13.46 -0.96 -16.39
C MET A 210 -14.65 -0.05 -16.08
N GLY A 211 -14.54 1.26 -16.34
CA GLY A 211 -15.60 2.22 -16.05
C GLY A 211 -15.81 2.50 -14.56
N ILE A 212 -14.82 2.17 -13.72
CA ILE A 212 -14.86 2.38 -12.27
C ILE A 212 -14.77 3.87 -11.99
N GLN A 213 -15.76 4.46 -11.34
CA GLN A 213 -15.73 5.86 -10.96
C GLN A 213 -14.70 6.09 -9.83
N ILE A 214 -13.96 7.21 -9.89
CA ILE A 214 -12.88 7.44 -8.95
C ILE A 214 -13.00 8.73 -8.17
N TYR A 215 -12.55 8.66 -6.91
CA TYR A 215 -12.18 9.79 -6.07
C TYR A 215 -10.66 9.82 -5.90
N ARG A 216 -10.08 11.03 -5.81
CA ARG A 216 -8.64 11.22 -5.62
C ARG A 216 -8.36 12.22 -4.51
N THR A 217 -7.59 11.82 -3.51
CA THR A 217 -7.28 12.71 -2.37
C THR A 217 -6.35 13.87 -2.75
N ASP A 218 -5.48 13.71 -3.73
CA ASP A 218 -4.60 14.75 -4.27
C ASP A 218 -5.35 15.88 -4.99
N LYS A 219 -6.54 15.58 -5.51
CA LYS A 219 -7.41 16.53 -6.23
C LYS A 219 -8.54 17.08 -5.36
N GLN A 220 -9.06 16.27 -4.46
CA GLN A 220 -10.32 16.50 -3.77
C GLN A 220 -10.18 16.65 -2.25
N GLY A 221 -8.98 16.39 -1.70
CA GLY A 221 -8.76 16.37 -0.25
C GLY A 221 -9.46 15.18 0.43
N THR A 222 -10.03 15.41 1.60
CA THR A 222 -10.70 14.35 2.36
C THR A 222 -11.99 13.90 1.66
N VAL A 223 -12.05 12.60 1.37
CA VAL A 223 -13.22 11.93 0.78
C VAL A 223 -14.00 11.24 1.90
N THR A 224 -15.30 11.47 1.97
CA THR A 224 -16.17 10.90 3.00
C THR A 224 -17.34 10.16 2.37
N ALA A 225 -17.55 8.91 2.79
CA ALA A 225 -18.69 8.08 2.41
C ALA A 225 -19.56 7.80 3.65
N VAL A 226 -20.88 7.83 3.51
CA VAL A 226 -21.82 7.45 4.55
C VAL A 226 -22.74 6.36 4.00
N SER A 227 -22.66 5.17 4.58
CA SER A 227 -23.50 4.02 4.26
C SER A 227 -24.66 3.92 5.26
N ASP A 228 -25.88 3.79 4.75
CA ASP A 228 -27.07 3.44 5.55
C ASP A 228 -27.38 1.93 5.54
N GLY A 229 -26.49 1.12 4.96
CA GLY A 229 -26.63 -0.31 4.79
C GLY A 229 -27.26 -0.72 3.44
N THR A 230 -27.71 0.22 2.64
CA THR A 230 -28.29 -0.02 1.29
C THR A 230 -27.75 0.96 0.25
N THR A 231 -27.48 2.19 0.65
CA THR A 231 -26.97 3.25 -0.21
C THR A 231 -25.74 3.91 0.39
N ILE A 232 -24.84 4.36 -0.46
CA ILE A 232 -23.64 5.10 -0.07
C ILE A 232 -23.78 6.55 -0.55
N LYS A 233 -23.67 7.50 0.38
CA LYS A 233 -23.69 8.94 0.07
C LYS A 233 -22.31 9.53 0.28
N TRP A 234 -21.88 10.35 -0.64
CA TRP A 234 -20.56 10.97 -0.65
C TRP A 234 -20.63 12.47 -0.35
N ASN A 235 -19.58 13.02 0.26
CA ASN A 235 -19.48 14.46 0.50
C ASN A 235 -19.27 15.28 -0.77
N GLN A 236 -18.90 14.64 -1.87
CA GLN A 236 -18.62 15.25 -3.18
C GLN A 236 -18.87 14.24 -4.31
N ALA A 237 -18.89 14.69 -5.54
CA ALA A 237 -18.98 13.81 -6.70
C ALA A 237 -17.62 13.16 -7.04
N PRO A 238 -17.59 11.99 -7.68
CA PRO A 238 -16.35 11.44 -8.23
C PRO A 238 -15.67 12.46 -9.16
N CYS A 239 -14.35 12.57 -9.09
CA CYS A 239 -13.62 13.46 -10.00
C CYS A 239 -13.47 12.84 -11.39
N ASN A 240 -13.40 11.53 -11.49
CA ASN A 240 -13.14 10.76 -12.71
C ASN A 240 -11.95 11.33 -13.52
N ASP A 241 -10.94 11.79 -12.80
CA ASP A 241 -9.68 12.27 -13.37
C ASP A 241 -8.68 11.12 -13.36
N TYR A 242 -8.58 10.41 -14.48
CA TYR A 242 -7.67 9.25 -14.66
C TYR A 242 -6.27 9.67 -15.10
N SER A 243 -5.92 10.95 -15.06
CA SER A 243 -4.55 11.39 -15.33
C SER A 243 -3.57 10.83 -14.28
N PRO A 244 -2.36 10.41 -14.66
CA PRO A 244 -1.35 9.99 -13.71
C PRO A 244 -0.87 11.16 -12.84
N GLY A 245 -0.23 10.85 -11.71
CA GLY A 245 0.32 11.85 -10.80
C GLY A 245 1.50 12.62 -11.38
N ASP A 246 2.30 11.98 -12.21
CA ASP A 246 3.39 12.60 -12.95
C ASP A 246 3.15 12.47 -14.46
N GLU A 247 2.93 13.60 -15.16
CA GLU A 247 2.83 13.63 -16.62
C GLU A 247 4.22 13.53 -17.30
N SER A 248 5.33 13.56 -16.55
CA SER A 248 6.68 13.45 -17.10
C SER A 248 7.00 12.06 -17.65
N ASP A 249 6.20 11.05 -17.33
CA ASP A 249 6.30 9.71 -17.94
C ASP A 249 5.54 9.62 -19.26
N GLN A 250 5.85 10.53 -20.19
CA GLN A 250 5.51 10.43 -21.60
C GLN A 250 6.44 9.41 -22.26
N GLY A 251 6.13 8.14 -22.04
CA GLY A 251 6.53 7.11 -22.99
C GLY A 251 7.95 6.57 -22.89
N THR A 252 8.14 5.62 -22.04
CA THR A 252 8.72 4.34 -22.44
C THR A 252 7.92 3.25 -21.72
N GLN A 253 6.95 2.68 -22.44
CA GLN A 253 6.46 1.35 -22.08
C GLN A 253 7.66 0.42 -21.95
N PRO A 254 7.85 -0.27 -20.84
CA PRO A 254 8.43 -1.59 -20.93
C PRO A 254 7.32 -2.44 -21.57
N GLU A 255 7.51 -2.84 -22.83
CA GLU A 255 6.80 -3.99 -23.39
C GLU A 255 6.82 -5.08 -22.34
N VAL A 256 5.63 -5.43 -21.82
CA VAL A 256 5.46 -6.67 -21.06
C VAL A 256 5.59 -7.80 -22.08
N THR A 257 6.83 -8.16 -22.36
CA THR A 257 7.13 -9.47 -22.91
C THR A 257 7.22 -10.42 -21.73
N ASP A 258 6.32 -11.39 -21.68
CA ASP A 258 6.51 -12.62 -20.91
C ASP A 258 7.83 -13.28 -21.31
N ALA A 259 8.91 -12.89 -20.64
CA ALA A 259 10.18 -13.59 -20.66
C ALA A 259 10.77 -13.53 -19.24
N PRO A 260 11.37 -14.63 -18.75
CA PRO A 260 11.89 -14.70 -17.40
C PRO A 260 12.92 -13.59 -17.17
N ASP A 261 12.83 -12.96 -16.01
CA ASP A 261 13.74 -11.95 -15.48
C ASP A 261 15.21 -12.30 -15.77
N GLN A 262 15.77 -11.72 -16.83
CA GLN A 262 17.19 -11.75 -17.07
C GLN A 262 17.80 -10.48 -16.49
N THR A 263 17.94 -10.45 -15.17
CA THR A 263 18.79 -9.46 -14.52
C THR A 263 20.17 -9.55 -15.15
N VAL A 264 20.52 -8.56 -15.99
CA VAL A 264 21.84 -8.52 -16.62
C VAL A 264 22.87 -8.34 -15.51
N MET A 265 23.63 -9.39 -15.24
CA MET A 265 24.68 -9.37 -14.23
C MET A 265 25.98 -8.90 -14.87
N VAL A 266 26.64 -7.95 -14.24
CA VAL A 266 27.91 -7.35 -14.66
C VAL A 266 28.97 -7.52 -13.58
N TRP A 267 30.23 -7.31 -13.97
CA TRP A 267 31.36 -7.43 -13.07
C TRP A 267 32.05 -6.09 -12.89
N ILE A 268 32.37 -5.75 -11.63
CA ILE A 268 33.19 -4.60 -11.27
C ILE A 268 34.50 -5.03 -10.64
N SER A 269 35.56 -4.27 -10.89
CA SER A 269 36.83 -4.49 -10.19
C SER A 269 36.88 -3.72 -8.88
N ALA A 270 37.66 -4.19 -7.92
CA ALA A 270 37.78 -3.57 -6.60
C ALA A 270 38.25 -2.09 -6.62
N THR A 271 38.84 -1.61 -7.71
CA THR A 271 39.44 -0.26 -7.80
C THR A 271 39.04 0.49 -9.08
N GLY A 272 38.25 -0.13 -9.97
CA GLY A 272 37.83 0.46 -11.24
C GLY A 272 36.54 1.27 -11.10
N SER A 273 36.28 2.11 -12.13
CA SER A 273 35.05 2.91 -12.26
C SER A 273 34.15 2.41 -13.40
N LYS A 274 34.38 1.17 -13.88
CA LYS A 274 33.62 0.61 -14.99
C LYS A 274 33.08 -0.76 -14.64
N TYR A 275 31.90 -1.08 -15.20
CA TYR A 275 31.36 -2.42 -15.18
C TYR A 275 31.62 -3.16 -16.48
N HIS A 276 31.69 -4.47 -16.41
CA HIS A 276 32.15 -5.38 -17.46
C HIS A 276 31.18 -6.54 -17.64
N ASN A 277 31.05 -7.07 -18.85
CA ASN A 277 30.22 -8.27 -19.09
C ASN A 277 30.94 -9.60 -18.75
N LYS A 278 32.22 -9.53 -18.33
CA LYS A 278 33.03 -10.70 -17.92
C LYS A 278 34.08 -10.30 -16.88
N PRO A 279 34.44 -11.22 -15.95
CA PRO A 279 35.34 -10.92 -14.83
C PRO A 279 36.83 -10.76 -15.20
N ASP A 280 37.21 -11.13 -16.41
CA ASP A 280 38.59 -11.12 -16.89
C ASP A 280 38.88 -10.04 -17.95
N CYS A 281 38.03 -9.04 -18.08
CA CYS A 281 38.17 -7.99 -19.08
C CYS A 281 39.39 -7.11 -18.83
N GLY A 282 40.31 -7.07 -19.79
CA GLY A 282 41.51 -6.25 -19.70
C GLY A 282 42.48 -6.78 -18.62
N ASN A 283 42.81 -5.95 -17.61
CA ASN A 283 43.69 -6.30 -16.51
C ASN A 283 42.93 -6.59 -15.23
N MET A 284 41.64 -6.87 -15.30
CA MET A 284 40.81 -7.17 -14.12
C MET A 284 41.19 -8.55 -13.57
N ASN A 285 41.34 -8.64 -12.25
CA ASN A 285 41.59 -9.92 -11.59
C ASN A 285 40.24 -10.61 -11.33
N PRO A 286 39.93 -11.75 -11.97
CA PRO A 286 38.66 -12.42 -11.82
C PRO A 286 38.38 -12.89 -10.39
N ASP A 287 39.43 -13.24 -9.62
CA ASP A 287 39.28 -13.68 -8.21
C ASP A 287 38.89 -12.54 -7.28
N LYS A 288 38.99 -11.29 -7.70
CA LYS A 288 38.66 -10.08 -6.95
C LYS A 288 37.52 -9.28 -7.60
N ALA A 289 36.96 -9.76 -8.68
CA ALA A 289 35.84 -9.14 -9.34
C ALA A 289 34.57 -9.45 -8.57
N VAL A 290 33.73 -8.41 -8.37
CA VAL A 290 32.42 -8.53 -7.71
C VAL A 290 31.34 -8.50 -8.77
N GLN A 291 30.40 -9.43 -8.68
CA GLN A 291 29.23 -9.47 -9.56
C GLN A 291 28.07 -8.69 -8.92
N MET A 292 27.39 -7.87 -9.71
CA MET A 292 26.18 -7.16 -9.32
C MET A 292 25.25 -6.97 -10.51
N SER A 293 24.04 -6.48 -10.30
CA SER A 293 23.16 -6.12 -11.41
C SER A 293 23.74 -4.92 -12.18
N GLU A 294 23.46 -4.83 -13.47
CA GLU A 294 23.86 -3.67 -14.28
C GLU A 294 23.22 -2.38 -13.73
N ALA A 295 21.97 -2.46 -13.26
CA ALA A 295 21.26 -1.35 -12.64
C ALA A 295 21.96 -0.84 -11.37
N ASP A 296 22.41 -1.75 -10.48
CA ASP A 296 23.16 -1.39 -9.29
C ASP A 296 24.53 -0.79 -9.61
N ALA A 297 25.20 -1.32 -10.65
CA ALA A 297 26.47 -0.77 -11.12
C ALA A 297 26.29 0.65 -11.65
N GLN A 298 25.24 0.93 -12.41
CA GLN A 298 24.92 2.27 -12.92
C GLN A 298 24.54 3.22 -11.76
N ALA A 299 23.71 2.78 -10.83
CA ALA A 299 23.34 3.53 -9.64
C ALA A 299 24.57 3.85 -8.75
N GLY A 300 25.55 2.93 -8.70
CA GLY A 300 26.84 3.12 -8.05
C GLY A 300 27.83 4.05 -8.79
N GLY A 301 27.43 4.61 -9.93
CA GLY A 301 28.23 5.54 -10.73
C GLY A 301 29.29 4.85 -11.61
N TYR A 302 29.18 3.54 -11.85
CA TYR A 302 30.06 2.83 -12.77
C TYR A 302 29.60 3.03 -14.21
N GLU A 303 30.55 3.20 -15.15
CA GLU A 303 30.28 3.32 -16.59
C GLU A 303 30.56 1.99 -17.32
N PRO A 304 29.89 1.72 -18.47
CA PRO A 304 30.17 0.53 -19.26
C PRO A 304 31.61 0.54 -19.81
N CYS A 305 32.21 -0.62 -19.80
CA CYS A 305 33.57 -0.79 -20.38
C CYS A 305 33.54 -0.87 -21.90
N LYS A 306 34.14 0.10 -22.59
CA LYS A 306 34.19 0.15 -24.07
C LYS A 306 34.89 -1.01 -24.76
N LYS A 307 35.46 -1.98 -24.01
CA LYS A 307 36.13 -3.16 -24.56
C LYS A 307 35.24 -4.39 -24.58
N CYS A 308 34.22 -4.44 -23.72
CA CYS A 308 33.35 -5.59 -23.59
C CYS A 308 31.85 -5.26 -23.58
N PHE A 309 31.52 -3.99 -23.73
CA PHE A 309 30.16 -3.47 -24.03
C PHE A 309 30.20 -2.71 -25.35
#